data_a774815c31962eb3307c37f286ec6214
#
_entry.id   a774815c31962eb3307c37f286ec6214
#
_cell.length_a   1.000
_cell.length_b   1.000
_cell.length_c   1.000
_cell.angle_alpha   90.00
_cell.angle_beta   90.00
_cell.angle_gamma   90.00
#
_symmetry.space_group_name_H-M   'P 1'
#
loop_
_entity.id
_entity.type
_entity.pdbx_description
1 polymer ?
#
loop_
_entity_poly.entity_id
_entity_poly.type
_entity_poly.pdbx_seq_one_letter_code
_entity_poly.pdbx_strand_id
1 'polypeptide(L)'
;MKKIALLLILLTAFVAKAQTDGLSYQAVIIDPNEQELPGVNATGNILPNADVTLRFTILNESGNVEYKETQDTRTDAYGMVNLIIGQGNALTANRFTDIFWGGSRKDLQVEVKLYGQYADLGKN
;
A
#
# COMPACT_ATOMS: atom_id res chain seq x y z
N MET A 1 21.88 25.62 -34.65
CA MET A 1 21.24 26.27 -33.49
C MET A 1 19.80 25.80 -33.28
N LYS A 2 18.99 25.67 -34.32
CA LYS A 2 17.61 25.17 -34.18
C LYS A 2 17.51 23.74 -33.68
N LYS A 3 18.52 22.88 -33.95
CA LYS A 3 18.55 21.48 -33.50
C LYS A 3 18.84 21.34 -31.99
N ILE A 4 19.55 22.28 -31.38
CA ILE A 4 19.87 22.25 -29.94
C ILE A 4 18.67 22.65 -29.11
N ALA A 5 17.86 23.61 -29.58
CA ALA A 5 16.64 24.03 -28.90
C ALA A 5 15.58 22.92 -28.88
N LEU A 6 15.48 22.11 -29.96
CA LEU A 6 14.56 20.98 -30.03
C LEU A 6 14.95 19.87 -29.05
N LEU A 7 16.25 19.63 -28.86
CA LEU A 7 16.75 18.62 -27.93
C LEU A 7 16.47 19.00 -26.47
N LEU A 8 16.56 20.28 -26.13
CA LEU A 8 16.25 20.79 -24.79
C LEU A 8 14.77 20.65 -24.44
N ILE A 9 13.87 20.84 -25.39
CA ILE A 9 12.43 20.69 -25.20
C ILE A 9 12.07 19.21 -24.99
N LEU A 10 12.75 18.28 -25.66
CA LEU A 10 12.57 16.85 -25.47
C LEU A 10 13.01 16.40 -24.06
N LEU A 11 14.08 16.95 -23.53
CA LEU A 11 14.59 16.63 -22.19
C LEU A 11 13.64 17.09 -21.09
N THR A 12 13.00 18.25 -21.23
CA THR A 12 12.01 18.74 -20.25
C THR A 12 10.71 17.93 -20.26
N ALA A 13 10.31 17.36 -21.40
CA ALA A 13 9.14 16.50 -21.50
C ALA A 13 9.34 15.15 -20.79
N PHE A 14 10.58 14.66 -20.68
CA PHE A 14 10.89 13.41 -19.99
C PHE A 14 10.77 13.51 -18.46
N VAL A 15 11.06 14.65 -17.86
CA VAL A 15 11.01 14.87 -16.42
C VAL A 15 9.54 14.91 -15.93
N ALA A 16 8.59 15.34 -16.76
CA ALA A 16 7.19 15.45 -16.39
C ALA A 16 6.46 14.10 -16.23
N LYS A 17 7.05 12.98 -16.67
CA LYS A 17 6.43 11.65 -16.60
C LYS A 17 6.90 10.81 -15.41
N ALA A 18 7.72 11.35 -14.51
CA ALA A 18 8.29 10.61 -13.39
C ALA A 18 7.40 10.61 -12.12
N GLN A 19 6.19 11.16 -12.18
CA GLN A 19 5.29 11.18 -11.03
C GLN A 19 4.46 9.89 -11.01
N THR A 20 4.55 9.18 -9.89
CA THR A 20 3.75 7.97 -9.64
C THR A 20 2.52 8.35 -8.82
N ASP A 21 1.34 8.08 -9.33
CA ASP A 21 0.10 8.27 -8.59
C ASP A 21 -0.04 7.18 -7.53
N GLY A 22 -0.07 7.57 -6.26
CA GLY A 22 -0.24 6.61 -5.19
C GLY A 22 0.31 7.11 -3.86
N LEU A 23 0.02 6.33 -2.82
CA LEU A 23 0.50 6.57 -1.47
C LEU A 23 1.50 5.49 -1.08
N SER A 24 2.69 5.89 -0.64
CA SER A 24 3.68 4.94 -0.12
C SER A 24 3.21 4.35 1.19
N TYR A 25 3.30 3.02 1.32
CA TYR A 25 2.92 2.30 2.51
C TYR A 25 4.01 1.30 2.89
N GLN A 26 4.44 1.35 4.15
CA GLN A 26 5.41 0.40 4.72
C GLN A 26 4.87 -0.13 6.03
N ALA A 27 5.02 -1.44 6.23
CA ALA A 27 4.62 -2.08 7.47
C ALA A 27 5.47 -3.32 7.74
N VAL A 28 5.59 -3.67 9.01
CA VAL A 28 6.12 -4.97 9.43
C VAL A 28 4.93 -5.86 9.74
N ILE A 29 4.86 -7.02 9.10
CA ILE A 29 3.79 -7.99 9.31
C ILE A 29 4.18 -8.89 10.46
N ILE A 30 3.28 -8.99 11.44
CA ILE A 30 3.46 -9.83 12.62
C ILE A 30 2.53 -11.01 12.50
N ASP A 31 3.06 -12.22 12.74
CA ASP A 31 2.25 -13.43 12.74
C ASP A 31 1.33 -13.43 13.96
N PRO A 32 0.00 -13.48 13.77
CA PRO A 32 -0.93 -13.53 14.89
C PRO A 32 -0.88 -14.85 15.66
N ASN A 33 -0.32 -15.90 15.07
CA ASN A 33 -0.12 -17.19 15.73
C ASN A 33 1.21 -17.15 16.47
N GLU A 34 1.19 -16.75 17.74
CA GLU A 34 2.38 -16.74 18.58
C GLU A 34 2.93 -18.16 18.69
N GLN A 35 4.10 -18.40 18.10
CA GLN A 35 4.87 -19.59 18.41
C GLN A 35 5.73 -19.28 19.62
N GLU A 36 5.32 -19.79 20.76
CA GLU A 36 6.15 -19.75 21.96
C GLU A 36 7.38 -20.64 21.75
N LEU A 37 8.48 -20.02 21.39
CA LEU A 37 9.77 -20.70 21.47
C LEU A 37 10.23 -20.65 22.93
N PRO A 38 10.57 -21.79 23.54
CA PRO A 38 11.05 -21.81 24.93
C PRO A 38 12.22 -20.86 25.11
N GLY A 39 12.09 -19.92 26.06
CA GLY A 39 13.13 -18.96 26.39
C GLY A 39 13.10 -17.62 25.66
N VAL A 40 12.12 -17.39 24.80
CA VAL A 40 11.95 -16.11 24.10
C VAL A 40 10.61 -15.52 24.48
N ASN A 41 10.64 -14.35 25.17
CA ASN A 41 9.46 -13.54 25.36
C ASN A 41 9.12 -12.85 24.04
N ALA A 42 8.47 -13.56 23.13
CA ALA A 42 8.08 -13.01 21.86
C ALA A 42 6.66 -12.46 21.95
N THR A 43 6.54 -11.17 22.24
CA THR A 43 5.34 -10.44 21.90
C THR A 43 5.43 -10.05 20.43
N GLY A 44 4.84 -10.88 19.58
CA GLY A 44 4.78 -10.62 18.15
C GLY A 44 5.99 -11.10 17.36
N ASN A 45 5.87 -12.26 16.75
CA ASN A 45 6.85 -12.76 15.81
C ASN A 45 6.66 -12.08 14.46
N ILE A 46 7.72 -11.50 13.91
CA ILE A 46 7.68 -11.03 12.53
C ILE A 46 7.43 -12.21 11.58
N LEU A 47 6.81 -11.94 10.45
CA LEU A 47 6.53 -12.95 9.43
C LEU A 47 7.51 -12.75 8.25
N PRO A 48 8.69 -13.43 8.25
CA PRO A 48 9.68 -13.22 7.21
C PRO A 48 9.40 -14.07 5.98
N ASN A 49 9.76 -13.54 4.82
CA ASN A 49 9.77 -14.23 3.54
C ASN A 49 8.47 -14.98 3.23
N ALA A 50 7.34 -14.37 3.53
CA ALA A 50 6.01 -14.96 3.37
C ALA A 50 5.19 -14.23 2.33
N ASP A 51 4.41 -14.99 1.56
CA ASP A 51 3.44 -14.43 0.62
C ASP A 51 2.22 -13.96 1.40
N VAL A 52 1.85 -12.70 1.20
CA VAL A 52 0.71 -12.07 1.85
C VAL A 52 -0.09 -11.25 0.83
N THR A 53 -1.36 -11.06 1.11
CA THR A 53 -2.22 -10.15 0.35
C THR A 53 -2.66 -9.04 1.28
N LEU A 54 -2.43 -7.79 0.89
CA LEU A 54 -2.93 -6.64 1.63
C LEU A 54 -4.16 -6.08 0.94
N ARG A 55 -5.12 -5.64 1.74
CA ARG A 55 -6.31 -4.95 1.27
C ARG A 55 -6.35 -3.57 1.88
N PHE A 56 -6.37 -2.56 1.01
CA PHE A 56 -6.42 -1.16 1.40
C PHE A 56 -7.81 -0.61 1.10
N THR A 57 -8.40 0.03 2.10
CA THR A 57 -9.71 0.67 1.96
C THR A 57 -9.61 2.12 2.37
N ILE A 58 -10.04 3.02 1.49
CA ILE A 58 -10.10 4.45 1.78
C ILE A 58 -11.55 4.81 2.07
N LEU A 59 -11.76 5.35 3.27
CA LEU A 59 -13.07 5.71 3.79
C LEU A 59 -13.19 7.24 3.88
N ASN A 60 -14.36 7.75 3.60
CA ASN A 60 -14.64 9.17 3.81
C ASN A 60 -14.94 9.44 5.30
N GLU A 61 -15.18 10.70 5.62
CA GLU A 61 -15.46 11.15 6.99
C GLU A 61 -16.70 10.47 7.58
N SER A 62 -17.66 10.10 6.74
CA SER A 62 -18.89 9.40 7.15
C SER A 62 -18.71 7.89 7.30
N GLY A 63 -17.53 7.36 6.98
CA GLY A 63 -17.25 5.93 7.05
C GLY A 63 -17.63 5.14 5.80
N ASN A 64 -17.96 5.80 4.70
CA ASN A 64 -18.29 5.15 3.44
C ASN A 64 -17.03 4.86 2.63
N VAL A 65 -17.02 3.73 1.94
CA VAL A 65 -15.89 3.32 1.11
C VAL A 65 -15.82 4.17 -0.16
N GLU A 66 -14.70 4.86 -0.35
CA GLU A 66 -14.41 5.59 -1.58
C GLU A 66 -13.61 4.78 -2.56
N TYR A 67 -12.71 3.93 -2.05
CA TYR A 67 -11.84 3.12 -2.89
C TYR A 67 -11.34 1.91 -2.11
N LYS A 68 -11.18 0.79 -2.80
CA LYS A 68 -10.65 -0.45 -2.20
C LYS A 68 -9.80 -1.18 -3.24
N GLU A 69 -8.66 -1.69 -2.80
CA GLU A 69 -7.78 -2.49 -3.64
C GLU A 69 -7.13 -3.62 -2.86
N THR A 70 -6.64 -4.63 -3.58
CA THR A 70 -5.77 -5.66 -3.01
C THR A 70 -4.43 -5.67 -3.73
N GLN A 71 -3.38 -6.03 -2.99
CA GLN A 71 -2.04 -6.24 -3.56
C GLN A 71 -1.44 -7.51 -2.98
N ASP A 72 -1.02 -8.40 -3.88
CA ASP A 72 -0.24 -9.57 -3.49
C ASP A 72 1.23 -9.18 -3.42
N THR A 73 1.87 -9.53 -2.31
CA THR A 73 3.27 -9.20 -2.09
C THR A 73 3.94 -10.26 -1.24
N ARG A 74 5.23 -10.07 -0.98
CA ARG A 74 6.01 -10.97 -0.15
C ARG A 74 6.78 -10.13 0.87
N THR A 75 6.75 -10.56 2.13
CA THR A 75 7.54 -9.92 3.17
C THR A 75 9.03 -10.21 2.95
N ASP A 76 9.88 -9.29 3.38
CA ASP A 76 11.33 -9.50 3.36
C ASP A 76 11.81 -10.31 4.58
N ALA A 77 13.12 -10.41 4.77
CA ALA A 77 13.71 -11.16 5.88
C ALA A 77 13.33 -10.57 7.26
N TYR A 78 12.87 -9.33 7.31
CA TYR A 78 12.47 -8.65 8.53
C TYR A 78 10.95 -8.56 8.68
N GLY A 79 10.20 -9.21 7.80
CA GLY A 79 8.74 -9.16 7.81
C GLY A 79 8.16 -7.89 7.22
N MET A 80 8.97 -7.08 6.54
CA MET A 80 8.54 -5.79 6.03
C MET A 80 7.93 -5.92 4.63
N VAL A 81 6.88 -5.15 4.40
CA VAL A 81 6.31 -4.91 3.07
C VAL A 81 6.45 -3.43 2.73
N ASN A 82 6.63 -3.16 1.44
CA ASN A 82 6.77 -1.80 0.92
C ASN A 82 5.95 -1.72 -0.37
N LEU A 83 4.85 -0.99 -0.33
CA LEU A 83 3.86 -0.94 -1.40
C LEU A 83 3.48 0.49 -1.73
N ILE A 84 2.91 0.67 -2.91
CA ILE A 84 2.29 1.94 -3.32
C ILE A 84 0.80 1.68 -3.47
N ILE A 85 -0.01 2.28 -2.58
CA ILE A 85 -1.47 2.21 -2.67
C ILE A 85 -1.91 2.97 -3.92
N GLY A 86 -2.74 2.35 -4.72
CA GLY A 86 -3.15 2.86 -6.02
C GLY A 86 -2.60 2.03 -7.18
N GLN A 87 -1.63 1.16 -6.91
CA GLN A 87 -0.99 0.31 -7.93
C GLN A 87 -1.52 -1.12 -7.91
N GLY A 88 -2.50 -1.42 -7.07
CA GLY A 88 -3.04 -2.77 -6.92
C GLY A 88 -4.25 -3.05 -7.80
N ASN A 89 -4.95 -4.13 -7.47
CA ASN A 89 -6.17 -4.54 -8.14
C ASN A 89 -7.38 -3.87 -7.47
N ALA A 90 -8.00 -2.94 -8.17
CA ALA A 90 -9.16 -2.21 -7.64
C ALA A 90 -10.36 -3.14 -7.49
N LEU A 91 -11.00 -3.09 -6.33
CA LEU A 91 -12.24 -3.83 -6.03
C LEU A 91 -13.47 -2.95 -6.18
N THR A 92 -13.29 -1.64 -6.32
CA THR A 92 -14.36 -0.67 -6.54
C THR A 92 -14.39 -0.24 -8.00
N ALA A 93 -15.52 0.32 -8.44
CA ALA A 93 -15.68 0.80 -9.81
C ALA A 93 -14.80 2.03 -10.10
N ASN A 94 -14.59 2.89 -9.11
CA ASN A 94 -13.72 4.05 -9.24
C ASN A 94 -12.26 3.66 -9.05
N ARG A 95 -11.38 4.46 -9.65
CA ARG A 95 -9.94 4.29 -9.56
C ARG A 95 -9.38 5.13 -8.42
N PHE A 96 -8.16 4.81 -7.99
CA PHE A 96 -7.47 5.61 -6.98
C PHE A 96 -7.36 7.08 -7.41
N THR A 97 -7.10 7.33 -8.68
CA THR A 97 -7.00 8.68 -9.24
C THR A 97 -8.32 9.46 -9.25
N ASP A 98 -9.45 8.78 -9.06
CA ASP A 98 -10.76 9.42 -8.99
C ASP A 98 -11.09 10.00 -7.61
N ILE A 99 -10.25 9.72 -6.61
CA ILE A 99 -10.45 10.19 -5.24
C ILE A 99 -10.18 11.69 -5.17
N PHE A 100 -11.11 12.43 -4.59
CA PHE A 100 -10.93 13.84 -4.30
C PHE A 100 -10.27 14.01 -2.92
N TRP A 101 -9.03 14.46 -2.92
CA TRP A 101 -8.21 14.56 -1.70
C TRP A 101 -8.35 15.90 -0.97
N GLY A 102 -9.07 16.87 -1.57
CA GLY A 102 -9.30 18.18 -0.94
C GLY A 102 -10.50 18.14 0.01
N GLY A 103 -10.41 18.88 1.10
CA GLY A 103 -11.54 19.17 1.98
C GLY A 103 -11.67 18.23 3.17
N SER A 104 -12.41 17.13 3.05
CA SER A 104 -12.75 16.32 4.22
C SER A 104 -11.65 15.32 4.58
N ARG A 105 -11.65 14.91 5.83
CA ARG A 105 -10.81 13.86 6.37
C ARG A 105 -11.12 12.53 5.70
N LYS A 106 -10.07 11.72 5.48
CA LYS A 106 -10.19 10.35 4.98
C LYS A 106 -9.44 9.41 5.92
N ASP A 107 -9.98 8.20 6.08
CA ASP A 107 -9.36 7.15 6.85
C ASP A 107 -8.84 6.07 5.92
N LEU A 108 -7.69 5.51 6.25
CA LEU A 108 -7.13 4.35 5.57
C LEU A 108 -7.26 3.13 6.47
N GLN A 109 -7.95 2.10 5.99
CA GLN A 109 -8.02 0.81 6.65
C GLN A 109 -7.12 -0.17 5.91
N VAL A 110 -6.26 -0.88 6.65
CA VAL A 110 -5.35 -1.87 6.11
C VAL A 110 -5.66 -3.22 6.72
N GLU A 111 -5.84 -4.21 5.86
CA GLU A 111 -6.05 -5.59 6.25
C GLU A 111 -5.02 -6.47 5.56
N VAL A 112 -4.54 -7.49 6.26
CA VAL A 112 -3.61 -8.48 5.69
C VAL A 112 -4.27 -9.85 5.71
N LYS A 113 -4.16 -10.56 4.58
CA LYS A 113 -4.65 -11.93 4.47
C LYS A 113 -3.53 -12.90 4.84
N LEU A 114 -3.74 -13.60 5.94
CA LEU A 114 -2.86 -14.66 6.44
C LEU A 114 -3.70 -15.92 6.65
N TYR A 115 -3.16 -17.06 6.20
CA TYR A 115 -3.82 -18.35 6.37
C TYR A 115 -5.27 -18.36 5.86
N GLY A 116 -5.52 -17.64 4.76
CA GLY A 116 -6.84 -17.58 4.14
C GLY A 116 -7.83 -16.60 4.76
N GLN A 117 -7.44 -15.86 5.80
CA GLN A 117 -8.31 -14.90 6.47
C GLN A 117 -7.67 -13.52 6.56
N TYR A 118 -8.50 -12.47 6.41
CA TYR A 118 -8.06 -11.10 6.59
C TYR A 118 -8.05 -10.73 8.07
N ALA A 119 -6.96 -10.11 8.51
CA ALA A 119 -6.82 -9.51 9.81
C ALA A 119 -6.64 -7.99 9.66
N ASP A 120 -7.31 -7.22 10.51
CA ASP A 120 -7.25 -5.76 10.49
C ASP A 120 -5.95 -5.30 11.17
N LEU A 121 -5.13 -4.51 10.45
CA LEU A 121 -3.92 -3.91 11.00
C LEU A 121 -4.18 -2.55 11.64
N GLY A 122 -5.40 -2.07 11.57
CA GLY A 122 -5.80 -0.80 12.13
C GLY A 122 -6.41 0.14 11.10
N LYS A 123 -7.11 1.14 11.62
CA LYS A 123 -7.76 2.19 10.83
C LYS A 123 -7.26 3.53 11.30
N ASN A 124 -6.72 4.29 10.37
CA ASN A 124 -6.25 5.65 10.62
C ASN A 124 -7.05 6.67 9.85
#